data_7bd4535a1186d96132794b8288f58a08
#
_entry.id   7bd4535a1186d96132794b8288f58a08
#
_cell.length_a   1.000
_cell.length_b   1.000
_cell.length_c   1.000
_cell.angle_alpha   90.00
_cell.angle_beta   90.00
_cell.angle_gamma   90.00
#
_symmetry.space_group_name_H-M   'P 1'
#
loop_
_entity.id
_entity.type
_entity.pdbx_description
1 polymer ?
#
loop_
_entity_poly.entity_id
_entity_poly.type
_entity_poly.pdbx_seq_one_letter_code
_entity_poly.pdbx_strand_id
1 'polypeptide(L)'
;LRYMDRYVTVKQGEVFYITEALAQVEGVERGPAGNTSLAAAFALAQTMDEDEIIVVQETEYTGAGKHPYAQLNFARENGIDVRNGDPDEEKPGESVIIPEHPEQIKARDLDLDKIKKSYLKNIVKKTEVKEINQSELEFLAEEIKKSTSEVKEIMENEFEVNVKGE
;
A
#
# COMPACT_ATOMS: atom_id res chain seq x y z
N LEU A 1 -1.75 11.00 7.20
CA LEU A 1 -0.59 10.15 7.55
C LEU A 1 -0.42 9.92 9.05
N ARG A 2 -0.85 10.85 9.90
CA ARG A 2 -0.65 10.80 11.37
C ARG A 2 -1.29 9.59 12.08
N TYR A 3 -2.29 8.96 11.48
CA TYR A 3 -2.99 7.80 12.06
C TYR A 3 -2.42 6.45 11.63
N MET A 4 -1.41 6.46 10.77
CA MET A 4 -0.81 5.24 10.21
C MET A 4 0.61 5.07 10.74
N ASP A 5 0.94 3.87 11.19
CA ASP A 5 2.26 3.55 11.72
C ASP A 5 3.17 2.89 10.67
N ARG A 6 2.56 2.18 9.70
CA ARG A 6 3.28 1.44 8.67
C ARG A 6 2.48 1.38 7.38
N TYR A 7 3.16 1.43 6.25
CA TYR A 7 2.59 1.22 4.93
C TYR A 7 3.36 0.08 4.26
N VAL A 8 2.63 -0.88 3.73
CA VAL A 8 3.22 -2.01 3.01
C VAL A 8 2.56 -2.18 1.65
N THR A 9 3.27 -2.82 0.73
CA THR A 9 2.73 -3.30 -0.53
C THR A 9 2.83 -4.82 -0.60
N VAL A 10 1.92 -5.41 -1.33
CA VAL A 10 1.96 -6.80 -1.77
C VAL A 10 1.91 -6.85 -3.29
N LYS A 11 2.38 -7.92 -3.89
CA LYS A 11 2.31 -8.13 -5.33
C LYS A 11 0.93 -8.63 -5.75
N GLN A 12 0.56 -8.39 -6.99
CA GLN A 12 -0.76 -8.77 -7.50
C GLN A 12 -0.95 -10.30 -7.49
N GLY A 13 0.07 -11.06 -7.83
CA GLY A 13 0.01 -12.52 -7.77
C GLY A 13 -0.20 -13.06 -6.36
N GLU A 14 0.37 -12.41 -5.34
CA GLU A 14 0.16 -12.75 -3.93
C GLU A 14 -1.30 -12.53 -3.51
N VAL A 15 -1.92 -11.46 -3.99
CA VAL A 15 -3.35 -11.19 -3.72
C VAL A 15 -4.24 -12.24 -4.37
N PHE A 16 -3.95 -12.66 -5.60
CA PHE A 16 -4.69 -13.73 -6.25
C PHE A 16 -4.55 -15.07 -5.51
N TYR A 17 -3.33 -15.40 -5.08
CA TYR A 17 -3.09 -16.61 -4.29
C TYR A 17 -3.94 -16.64 -3.01
N ILE A 18 -3.89 -15.57 -2.22
CA ILE A 18 -4.65 -15.48 -0.95
C ILE A 18 -6.17 -15.47 -1.21
N THR A 19 -6.63 -14.89 -2.30
CA THR A 19 -8.06 -14.90 -2.66
C THR A 19 -8.55 -16.32 -2.91
N GLU A 20 -7.80 -17.13 -3.63
CA GLU A 20 -8.11 -18.53 -3.85
C GLU A 20 -7.98 -19.37 -2.57
N ALA A 21 -6.93 -19.14 -1.78
CA ALA A 21 -6.73 -19.84 -0.52
C ALA A 21 -7.88 -19.59 0.46
N LEU A 22 -8.33 -18.33 0.61
CA LEU A 22 -9.48 -17.99 1.45
C LEU A 22 -10.75 -18.73 1.02
N ALA A 23 -11.02 -18.77 -0.27
CA ALA A 23 -12.19 -19.49 -0.81
C ALA A 23 -12.09 -20.99 -0.59
N GLN A 24 -10.94 -21.60 -0.80
CA GLN A 24 -10.74 -23.04 -0.71
C GLN A 24 -10.66 -23.54 0.73
N VAL A 25 -10.02 -22.82 1.62
CA VAL A 25 -9.78 -23.25 3.00
C VAL A 25 -10.92 -22.86 3.93
N GLU A 26 -11.39 -21.61 3.81
CA GLU A 26 -12.40 -21.04 4.72
C GLU A 26 -13.81 -20.98 4.10
N GLY A 27 -13.96 -21.26 2.82
CA GLY A 27 -15.26 -21.16 2.13
C GLY A 27 -15.75 -19.70 2.00
N VAL A 28 -14.86 -18.72 2.11
CA VAL A 28 -15.19 -17.30 2.07
C VAL A 28 -14.77 -16.71 0.73
N GLU A 29 -15.77 -16.36 -0.09
CA GLU A 29 -15.52 -15.71 -1.37
C GLU A 29 -15.42 -14.18 -1.22
N ARG A 30 -14.35 -13.61 -1.70
CA ARG A 30 -14.11 -12.16 -1.78
C ARG A 30 -13.42 -11.82 -3.10
N GLY A 31 -13.52 -10.56 -3.52
CA GLY A 31 -12.77 -10.07 -4.69
C GLY A 31 -11.29 -9.85 -4.35
N PRO A 32 -10.38 -9.96 -5.33
CA PRO A 32 -8.95 -9.73 -5.09
C PRO A 32 -8.63 -8.35 -4.52
N ALA A 33 -9.38 -7.31 -4.90
CA ALA A 33 -9.18 -5.95 -4.37
C ALA A 33 -9.38 -5.89 -2.85
N GLY A 34 -10.44 -6.54 -2.32
CA GLY A 34 -10.68 -6.64 -0.87
C GLY A 34 -9.58 -7.42 -0.16
N ASN A 35 -9.11 -8.49 -0.77
CA ASN A 35 -8.08 -9.37 -0.21
C ASN A 35 -6.64 -8.80 -0.25
N THR A 36 -6.43 -7.57 -0.72
CA THR A 36 -5.13 -6.90 -0.63
C THR A 36 -4.69 -6.74 0.84
N SER A 37 -5.61 -6.36 1.72
CA SER A 37 -5.35 -6.27 3.16
C SER A 37 -5.09 -7.64 3.79
N LEU A 38 -5.82 -8.67 3.36
CA LEU A 38 -5.61 -10.04 3.84
C LEU A 38 -4.25 -10.58 3.40
N ALA A 39 -3.80 -10.34 2.17
CA ALA A 39 -2.48 -10.76 1.71
C ALA A 39 -1.35 -10.11 2.52
N ALA A 40 -1.48 -8.82 2.84
CA ALA A 40 -0.54 -8.12 3.70
C ALA A 40 -0.56 -8.68 5.14
N ALA A 41 -1.75 -8.92 5.70
CA ALA A 41 -1.90 -9.49 7.02
C ALA A 41 -1.32 -10.90 7.10
N PHE A 42 -1.55 -11.73 6.08
CA PHE A 42 -0.98 -13.07 5.99
C PHE A 42 0.55 -13.04 5.99
N ALA A 43 1.15 -12.11 5.20
CA ALA A 43 2.60 -11.92 5.19
C ALA A 43 3.14 -11.50 6.56
N LEU A 44 2.43 -10.63 7.28
CA LEU A 44 2.81 -10.20 8.63
C LEU A 44 2.65 -11.33 9.65
N ALA A 45 1.57 -12.11 9.56
CA ALA A 45 1.32 -13.24 10.47
C ALA A 45 2.46 -14.26 10.47
N GLN A 46 3.15 -14.46 9.35
CA GLN A 46 4.32 -15.34 9.27
C GLN A 46 5.49 -14.89 10.15
N THR A 47 5.47 -13.66 10.66
CA THR A 47 6.51 -13.07 11.52
C THR A 47 6.06 -12.87 12.96
N MET A 48 4.84 -13.29 13.32
CA MET A 48 4.21 -13.11 14.62
C MET A 48 4.26 -14.41 15.44
N ASP A 49 4.08 -14.28 16.75
CA ASP A 49 3.93 -15.41 17.63
C ASP A 49 2.51 -16.03 17.51
N GLU A 50 2.37 -17.31 17.86
CA GLU A 50 1.12 -18.08 17.65
C GLU A 50 -0.08 -17.54 18.43
N ASP A 51 0.13 -16.79 19.50
CA ASP A 51 -0.91 -16.19 20.33
C ASP A 51 -1.26 -14.74 19.96
N GLU A 52 -0.56 -14.17 18.99
CA GLU A 52 -0.87 -12.83 18.48
C GLU A 52 -2.04 -12.85 17.49
N ILE A 53 -2.82 -11.77 17.48
CA ILE A 53 -4.03 -11.66 16.68
C ILE A 53 -3.93 -10.47 15.72
N ILE A 54 -4.23 -10.71 14.44
CA ILE A 54 -4.38 -9.65 13.44
C ILE A 54 -5.86 -9.48 13.13
N VAL A 55 -6.34 -8.23 13.22
CA VAL A 55 -7.67 -7.86 12.74
C VAL A 55 -7.54 -7.29 11.33
N VAL A 56 -8.18 -7.92 10.37
CA VAL A 56 -8.15 -7.52 8.96
C VAL A 56 -9.48 -6.88 8.58
N GLN A 57 -9.43 -5.67 8.03
CA GLN A 57 -10.60 -5.06 7.44
C GLN A 57 -10.69 -5.42 5.95
N GLU A 58 -11.63 -6.27 5.62
CA GLU A 58 -12.03 -6.57 4.25
C GLU A 58 -12.97 -5.47 3.73
N THR A 59 -12.62 -4.86 2.61
CA THR A 59 -13.34 -3.67 2.12
C THR A 59 -14.36 -3.96 1.04
N GLU A 60 -14.31 -5.12 0.40
CA GLU A 60 -15.14 -5.41 -0.77
C GLU A 60 -15.66 -6.83 -0.79
N TYR A 61 -16.98 -6.95 -0.99
CA TYR A 61 -17.61 -8.14 -1.51
C TYR A 61 -18.13 -7.86 -2.93
N THR A 62 -17.44 -8.39 -3.91
CA THR A 62 -17.89 -8.32 -5.30
C THR A 62 -18.47 -9.65 -5.72
N GLY A 63 -19.62 -10.03 -5.14
CA GLY A 63 -20.25 -11.33 -5.33
C GLY A 63 -20.68 -11.70 -6.74
N ALA A 64 -20.44 -10.86 -7.73
CA ALA A 64 -20.82 -11.12 -9.11
C ALA A 64 -19.58 -11.32 -10.00
N GLY A 65 -19.12 -12.57 -10.10
CA GLY A 65 -18.30 -13.03 -11.24
C GLY A 65 -16.89 -12.43 -11.36
N LYS A 66 -16.35 -11.86 -10.29
CA LYS A 66 -14.97 -11.35 -10.29
C LYS A 66 -13.99 -12.33 -9.64
N HIS A 67 -14.24 -13.60 -9.86
CA HIS A 67 -13.32 -14.65 -9.46
C HIS A 67 -11.92 -14.37 -10.05
N PRO A 68 -10.84 -14.62 -9.31
CA PRO A 68 -9.46 -14.46 -9.77
C PRO A 68 -9.21 -15.09 -11.15
N TYR A 69 -9.79 -16.24 -11.40
CA TYR A 69 -9.65 -16.94 -12.69
C TYR A 69 -10.08 -16.09 -13.89
N ALA A 70 -11.22 -15.40 -13.80
CA ALA A 70 -11.70 -14.53 -14.87
C ALA A 70 -10.80 -13.32 -15.09
N GLN A 71 -10.26 -12.74 -14.01
CA GLN A 71 -9.35 -11.61 -14.09
C GLN A 71 -7.99 -12.01 -14.66
N LEU A 72 -7.46 -13.18 -14.30
CA LEU A 72 -6.21 -13.71 -14.84
C LEU A 72 -6.33 -14.06 -16.32
N ASN A 73 -7.48 -14.56 -16.77
CA ASN A 73 -7.72 -14.79 -18.20
C ASN A 73 -7.76 -13.47 -18.97
N PHE A 74 -8.47 -12.46 -18.45
CA PHE A 74 -8.46 -11.14 -19.04
C PHE A 74 -7.05 -10.54 -19.12
N ALA A 75 -6.22 -10.70 -18.08
CA ALA A 75 -4.84 -10.26 -18.10
C ALA A 75 -4.05 -10.93 -19.24
N ARG A 76 -4.16 -12.27 -19.41
CA ARG A 76 -3.51 -13.00 -20.50
C ARG A 76 -3.96 -12.53 -21.89
N GLU A 77 -5.27 -12.30 -22.07
CA GLU A 77 -5.84 -11.79 -23.33
C GLU A 77 -5.32 -10.39 -23.68
N ASN A 78 -4.89 -9.62 -22.68
CA ASN A 78 -4.30 -8.28 -22.85
C ASN A 78 -2.76 -8.30 -22.84
N GLY A 79 -2.13 -9.45 -23.01
CA GLY A 79 -0.69 -9.56 -23.17
C GLY A 79 0.12 -9.53 -21.88
N ILE A 80 -0.53 -9.67 -20.71
CA ILE A 80 0.17 -9.81 -19.44
C ILE A 80 0.63 -11.26 -19.25
N ASP A 81 1.90 -11.45 -18.92
CA ASP A 81 2.44 -12.76 -18.58
C ASP A 81 1.91 -13.21 -17.21
N VAL A 82 1.10 -14.25 -17.20
CA VAL A 82 0.52 -14.82 -15.97
C VAL A 82 1.05 -16.22 -15.75
N ARG A 83 1.92 -16.37 -14.77
CA ARG A 83 2.59 -17.64 -14.46
C ARG A 83 2.75 -17.85 -12.95
N ASN A 84 3.09 -19.08 -12.56
CA ASN A 84 3.53 -19.37 -11.20
C ASN A 84 5.03 -19.10 -11.07
N GLY A 85 5.49 -18.75 -9.86
CA GLY A 85 6.89 -18.49 -9.57
C GLY A 85 7.11 -17.58 -8.37
N ASP A 86 8.27 -16.93 -8.34
CA ASP A 86 8.61 -15.97 -7.29
C ASP A 86 7.95 -14.60 -7.58
N PRO A 87 7.04 -14.11 -6.72
CA PRO A 87 6.43 -12.80 -6.89
C PRO A 87 7.41 -11.63 -6.93
N ASP A 88 8.61 -11.78 -6.40
CA ASP A 88 9.62 -10.72 -6.46
C ASP A 88 10.09 -10.41 -7.91
N GLU A 89 9.90 -11.34 -8.84
CA GLU A 89 10.16 -11.14 -10.26
C GLU A 89 9.03 -10.39 -10.99
N GLU A 90 7.87 -10.18 -10.34
CA GLU A 90 6.72 -9.52 -10.95
C GLU A 90 7.02 -8.08 -11.36
N LYS A 91 6.70 -7.75 -12.62
CA LYS A 91 6.86 -6.41 -13.18
C LYS A 91 5.51 -5.77 -13.43
N PRO A 92 5.23 -4.61 -12.83
CA PRO A 92 3.96 -3.91 -13.01
C PRO A 92 3.66 -3.63 -14.50
N GLY A 93 2.45 -4.04 -14.93
CA GLY A 93 1.99 -3.87 -16.31
C GLY A 93 2.54 -4.88 -17.32
N GLU A 94 3.46 -5.77 -16.92
CA GLU A 94 4.05 -6.78 -17.80
C GLU A 94 3.72 -8.22 -17.35
N SER A 95 3.72 -8.46 -16.03
CA SER A 95 3.52 -9.81 -15.50
C SER A 95 2.71 -9.82 -14.19
N VAL A 96 2.03 -10.95 -13.95
CA VAL A 96 1.43 -11.35 -12.67
C VAL A 96 2.01 -12.70 -12.30
N ILE A 97 2.73 -12.78 -11.21
CA ILE A 97 3.41 -14.01 -10.77
C ILE A 97 2.76 -14.53 -9.51
N ILE A 98 2.07 -15.65 -9.63
CA ILE A 98 1.35 -16.30 -8.54
C ILE A 98 2.32 -17.13 -7.73
N PRO A 99 2.41 -16.95 -6.40
CA PRO A 99 3.23 -17.79 -5.53
C PRO A 99 2.96 -19.29 -5.72
N GLU A 100 3.99 -20.10 -5.65
CA GLU A 100 3.86 -21.57 -5.60
C GLU A 100 3.64 -22.03 -4.15
N HIS A 101 4.12 -21.26 -3.17
CA HIS A 101 4.06 -21.57 -1.75
C HIS A 101 3.69 -20.33 -0.93
N PRO A 102 2.96 -20.50 0.19
CA PRO A 102 2.53 -19.38 1.04
C PRO A 102 3.70 -18.55 1.60
N GLU A 103 4.86 -19.14 1.82
CA GLU A 103 6.05 -18.46 2.34
C GLU A 103 6.63 -17.43 1.35
N GLN A 104 6.22 -17.45 0.10
CA GLN A 104 6.61 -16.45 -0.90
C GLN A 104 5.80 -15.15 -0.79
N ILE A 105 4.73 -15.13 0.02
CA ILE A 105 3.91 -13.93 0.24
C ILE A 105 4.63 -13.02 1.22
N LYS A 106 4.91 -11.78 0.80
CA LYS A 106 5.71 -10.82 1.55
C LYS A 106 5.03 -9.46 1.64
N ALA A 107 5.03 -8.87 2.83
CA ALA A 107 4.71 -7.47 3.03
C ALA A 107 5.98 -6.63 2.85
N ARG A 108 6.00 -5.76 1.84
CA ARG A 108 7.15 -4.92 1.53
C ARG A 108 6.89 -3.50 2.02
N ASP A 109 7.75 -3.02 2.91
CA ASP A 109 7.62 -1.66 3.45
C ASP A 109 7.77 -0.60 2.36
N LEU A 110 6.90 0.39 2.41
CA LEU A 110 7.05 1.61 1.63
C LEU A 110 7.98 2.59 2.37
N ASP A 111 8.74 3.34 1.58
CA ASP A 111 9.55 4.46 2.08
C ASP A 111 8.62 5.57 2.60
N LEU A 112 8.47 5.62 3.93
CA LEU A 112 7.61 6.59 4.59
C LEU A 112 8.10 8.03 4.40
N ASP A 113 9.40 8.27 4.33
CA ASP A 113 9.91 9.62 4.12
C ASP A 113 9.57 10.12 2.71
N LYS A 114 9.65 9.25 1.72
CA LYS A 114 9.20 9.56 0.36
C LYS A 114 7.70 9.85 0.30
N ILE A 115 6.88 9.10 1.03
CA ILE A 115 5.43 9.33 1.12
C ILE A 115 5.14 10.67 1.78
N LYS A 116 5.80 10.99 2.90
CA LYS A 116 5.67 12.24 3.63
C LYS A 116 6.06 13.45 2.76
N LYS A 117 7.17 13.37 2.08
CA LYS A 117 7.60 14.40 1.11
C LYS A 117 6.61 14.56 -0.04
N SER A 118 6.10 13.45 -0.57
CA SER A 118 5.07 13.48 -1.62
C SER A 118 3.77 14.14 -1.15
N TYR A 119 3.37 13.94 0.10
CA TYR A 119 2.23 14.60 0.71
C TYR A 119 2.42 16.13 0.74
N LEU A 120 3.55 16.60 1.25
CA LEU A 120 3.89 18.04 1.27
C LEU A 120 3.93 18.63 -0.14
N LYS A 121 4.60 17.97 -1.07
CA LYS A 121 4.65 18.37 -2.49
C LYS A 121 3.26 18.52 -3.10
N ASN A 122 2.35 17.59 -2.79
CA ASN A 122 0.98 17.65 -3.32
C ASN A 122 0.18 18.81 -2.73
N ILE A 123 0.39 19.16 -1.45
CA ILE A 123 -0.23 20.34 -0.84
C ILE A 123 0.26 21.60 -1.57
N VAL A 124 1.58 21.80 -1.65
CA VAL A 124 2.17 22.95 -2.32
C VAL A 124 1.64 23.09 -3.75
N LYS A 125 1.63 21.99 -4.51
CA LYS A 125 1.14 21.97 -5.90
C LYS A 125 -0.35 22.30 -6.03
N LYS A 126 -1.19 21.81 -5.11
CA LYS A 126 -2.65 22.02 -5.18
C LYS A 126 -3.08 23.40 -4.70
N THR A 127 -2.38 23.95 -3.73
CA THR A 127 -2.71 25.25 -3.14
C THR A 127 -1.93 26.40 -3.74
N GLU A 128 -0.88 26.08 -4.53
CA GLU A 128 0.07 27.06 -5.10
C GLU A 128 0.65 27.99 -4.02
N VAL A 129 0.73 27.49 -2.78
CA VAL A 129 1.21 28.24 -1.62
C VAL A 129 2.69 28.57 -1.76
N LYS A 130 3.05 29.81 -1.50
CA LYS A 130 4.45 30.29 -1.48
C LYS A 130 4.95 30.65 -0.09
N GLU A 131 4.03 30.73 0.86
CA GLU A 131 4.32 31.15 2.22
C GLU A 131 3.32 30.51 3.17
N ILE A 132 3.80 29.97 4.30
CA ILE A 132 2.98 29.39 5.37
C ILE A 132 3.31 30.07 6.71
N ASN A 133 2.33 30.16 7.58
CA ASN A 133 2.49 30.65 8.94
C ASN A 133 2.83 29.53 9.93
N GLN A 134 3.13 29.89 11.17
CA GLN A 134 3.51 28.94 12.22
C GLN A 134 2.44 27.85 12.49
N SER A 135 1.16 28.22 12.52
CA SER A 135 0.07 27.28 12.77
C SER A 135 -0.07 26.24 11.62
N GLU A 136 0.11 26.68 10.37
CA GLU A 136 0.12 25.80 9.21
C GLU A 136 1.33 24.85 9.24
N LEU A 137 2.49 25.36 9.64
CA LEU A 137 3.69 24.54 9.82
C LEU A 137 3.48 23.47 10.89
N GLU A 138 2.91 23.81 12.03
CA GLU A 138 2.59 22.87 13.12
C GLU A 138 1.60 21.80 12.66
N PHE A 139 0.55 22.19 11.94
CA PHE A 139 -0.40 21.25 11.35
C PHE A 139 0.27 20.25 10.41
N LEU A 140 1.13 20.73 9.49
CA LEU A 140 1.86 19.87 8.58
C LEU A 140 2.83 18.93 9.30
N ALA A 141 3.50 19.41 10.33
CA ALA A 141 4.39 18.63 11.18
C ALA A 141 3.65 17.48 11.89
N GLU A 142 2.48 17.77 12.46
CA GLU A 142 1.62 16.76 13.08
C GLU A 142 1.13 15.73 12.04
N GLU A 143 0.68 16.18 10.87
CA GLU A 143 0.17 15.29 9.82
C GLU A 143 1.19 14.26 9.32
N ILE A 144 2.45 14.62 9.27
CA ILE A 144 3.50 13.71 8.78
C ILE A 144 4.37 13.11 9.90
N LYS A 145 4.04 13.36 11.18
CA LYS A 145 4.83 12.91 12.35
C LYS A 145 6.32 13.28 12.19
N LYS A 146 6.60 14.57 11.95
CA LYS A 146 7.94 15.15 11.93
C LYS A 146 7.97 16.40 12.80
N SER A 147 9.18 16.84 13.18
CA SER A 147 9.34 18.13 13.88
C SER A 147 9.02 19.30 12.97
N THR A 148 8.63 20.42 13.54
CA THR A 148 8.42 21.68 12.79
C THR A 148 9.69 22.14 12.08
N SER A 149 10.86 21.91 12.67
CA SER A 149 12.15 22.23 12.06
C SER A 149 12.42 21.42 10.80
N GLU A 150 12.16 20.11 10.81
CA GLU A 150 12.31 19.24 9.63
C GLU A 150 11.33 19.65 8.51
N VAL A 151 10.07 19.93 8.87
CA VAL A 151 9.08 20.36 7.87
C VAL A 151 9.44 21.70 7.28
N LYS A 152 9.90 22.65 8.10
CA LYS A 152 10.38 23.95 7.64
C LYS A 152 11.52 23.80 6.63
N GLU A 153 12.53 22.97 6.97
CA GLU A 153 13.66 22.70 6.09
C GLU A 153 13.22 22.12 4.74
N ILE A 154 12.30 21.16 4.75
CA ILE A 154 11.75 20.57 3.51
C ILE A 154 10.98 21.62 2.70
N MET A 155 10.12 22.42 3.34
CA MET A 155 9.31 23.43 2.66
C MET A 155 10.18 24.52 2.02
N GLU A 156 11.19 25.02 2.71
CA GLU A 156 12.07 26.07 2.22
C GLU A 156 13.05 25.55 1.16
N ASN A 157 13.71 24.41 1.40
CA ASN A 157 14.81 23.93 0.54
C ASN A 157 14.34 23.10 -0.66
N GLU A 158 13.25 22.34 -0.53
CA GLU A 158 12.80 21.45 -1.61
C GLU A 158 11.60 22.01 -2.40
N PHE A 159 10.79 22.87 -1.76
CA PHE A 159 9.55 23.37 -2.38
C PHE A 159 9.51 24.91 -2.54
N GLU A 160 10.56 25.61 -2.13
CA GLU A 160 10.67 27.08 -2.24
C GLU A 160 9.49 27.83 -1.56
N VAL A 161 8.97 27.27 -0.46
CA VAL A 161 7.88 27.85 0.35
C VAL A 161 8.46 28.48 1.59
N ASN A 162 8.28 29.79 1.74
CA ASN A 162 8.75 30.53 2.91
C ASN A 162 7.91 30.21 4.15
N VAL A 163 8.56 30.09 5.31
CA VAL A 163 7.87 29.95 6.59
C VAL A 163 8.02 31.26 7.38
N LYS A 164 6.89 31.98 7.56
CA LYS A 164 6.87 33.17 8.44
C LYS A 164 7.10 32.75 9.87
N GLY A 165 8.16 33.31 10.48
CA GLY A 165 8.26 33.36 11.93
C GLY A 165 7.15 34.25 12.51
N GLU A 166 6.82 34.01 13.79
CA GLU A 166 5.92 34.90 14.55
C GLU A 166 6.39 36.36 14.49
#